data_e5e3f8f26db15c5d2d04e08385271620
#
_entry.id   e5e3f8f26db15c5d2d04e08385271620
#
_cell.length_a   1.000
_cell.length_b   1.000
_cell.length_c   1.000
_cell.angle_alpha   90.00
_cell.angle_beta   90.00
_cell.angle_gamma   90.00
#
_symmetry.space_group_name_H-M   'P 1'
#
loop_
_entity.id
_entity.type
_entity.pdbx_description
1 polymer ?
#
loop_
_entity_poly.entity_id
_entity_poly.type
_entity_poly.pdbx_seq_one_letter_code
_entity_poly.pdbx_strand_id
1 'polypeptide(L)'
;QDTFLPSQGHKNLSKLNSEDLKNYINIIKKGVNYFDSNLDTPQYFLWSNNFNGLRELFPSEKFIFVDANLRNDPAYDLYLMSLCKHFVLSPSTFHYWAANLSMNSRKVCLAPIYKLNKRGYYGFCNNKDIKADWWTEI
;
A
#
# COMPACT_ATOMS: atom_id res chain seq x y z
N GLN A 1 11.31 0.61 -3.41
CA GLN A 1 10.31 -0.46 -3.29
C GLN A 1 9.01 0.18 -2.95
N ASP A 2 8.18 0.22 -3.95
CA ASP A 2 6.93 0.95 -3.88
C ASP A 2 5.91 0.18 -3.08
N THR A 3 5.55 0.73 -1.98
CA THR A 3 4.37 0.30 -1.27
C THR A 3 3.10 0.96 -1.80
N PHE A 4 3.22 2.01 -2.58
CA PHE A 4 2.11 2.75 -3.16
C PHE A 4 2.17 2.91 -4.66
N LEU A 5 3.35 2.76 -5.23
CA LEU A 5 3.57 2.97 -6.65
C LEU A 5 3.96 1.64 -7.28
N PRO A 6 3.60 1.39 -8.54
CA PRO A 6 3.95 0.14 -9.18
C PRO A 6 5.44 -0.11 -9.05
N SER A 7 5.78 -1.29 -8.64
CA SER A 7 7.15 -1.79 -8.42
C SER A 7 7.98 -1.90 -9.71
N GLN A 8 7.56 -1.25 -10.78
CA GLN A 8 8.37 -1.11 -11.98
C GLN A 8 9.47 -0.11 -11.69
N GLY A 9 10.57 -0.61 -11.16
CA GLY A 9 11.77 0.03 -10.76
C GLY A 9 11.94 1.49 -11.22
N HIS A 10 12.11 2.39 -10.28
CA HIS A 10 12.62 3.74 -10.49
C HIS A 10 11.81 4.69 -11.39
N LYS A 11 10.53 4.47 -11.63
CA LYS A 11 9.71 5.49 -12.31
C LYS A 11 9.37 6.59 -11.31
N ASN A 12 9.87 7.78 -11.54
CA ASN A 12 9.44 8.97 -10.82
C ASN A 12 7.92 9.12 -10.88
N LEU A 13 7.30 9.59 -9.79
CA LEU A 13 5.88 9.98 -9.76
C LEU A 13 5.46 10.83 -10.96
N SER A 14 6.38 11.66 -11.49
CA SER A 14 6.19 12.44 -12.70
C SER A 14 6.04 11.62 -13.99
N LYS A 15 6.29 10.32 -13.95
CA LYS A 15 6.16 9.40 -15.10
C LYS A 15 4.98 8.44 -14.97
N LEU A 16 4.27 8.43 -13.82
CA LEU A 16 2.96 7.79 -13.76
C LEU A 16 2.00 8.64 -14.59
N ASN A 17 1.15 7.98 -15.37
CA ASN A 17 0.06 8.73 -15.96
C ASN A 17 -0.81 9.29 -14.81
N SER A 18 -1.42 10.43 -15.05
CA SER A 18 -2.19 11.15 -14.03
C SER A 18 -3.38 10.33 -13.48
N GLU A 19 -3.84 9.34 -14.24
CA GLU A 19 -4.95 8.47 -13.89
C GLU A 19 -4.51 7.39 -12.88
N ASP A 20 -3.38 6.76 -13.11
CA ASP A 20 -2.83 5.77 -12.17
C ASP A 20 -2.55 6.41 -10.81
N LEU A 21 -1.94 7.59 -10.79
CA LEU A 21 -1.69 8.32 -9.55
C LEU A 21 -2.99 8.65 -8.81
N LYS A 22 -4.02 9.12 -9.51
CA LYS A 22 -5.34 9.38 -8.92
C LYS A 22 -5.96 8.11 -8.33
N ASN A 23 -5.83 6.99 -9.02
CA ASN A 23 -6.34 5.71 -8.55
C ASN A 23 -5.64 5.27 -7.25
N TYR A 24 -4.33 5.40 -7.14
CA TYR A 24 -3.59 5.09 -5.91
C TYR A 24 -3.99 6.01 -4.75
N ILE A 25 -4.07 7.31 -4.98
CA ILE A 25 -4.52 8.27 -3.97
C ILE A 25 -5.94 7.93 -3.49
N ASN A 26 -6.81 7.56 -4.41
CA ASN A 26 -8.18 7.17 -4.08
C ASN A 26 -8.25 5.90 -3.22
N ILE A 27 -7.42 4.90 -3.51
CA ILE A 27 -7.30 3.68 -2.70
C ILE A 27 -6.88 4.04 -1.26
N ILE A 28 -5.86 4.87 -1.11
CA ILE A 28 -5.40 5.32 0.21
C ILE A 28 -6.53 6.01 0.95
N LYS A 29 -7.22 6.96 0.30
CA LYS A 29 -8.32 7.71 0.91
C LYS A 29 -9.47 6.81 1.33
N LYS A 30 -9.83 5.83 0.53
CA LYS A 30 -10.85 4.83 0.89
C LYS A 30 -10.42 4.03 2.12
N GLY A 31 -9.18 3.56 2.15
CA GLY A 31 -8.64 2.83 3.30
C GLY A 31 -8.61 3.68 4.57
N VAL A 32 -8.19 4.93 4.47
CA VAL A 32 -8.19 5.89 5.57
C VAL A 32 -9.61 6.11 6.09
N ASN A 33 -10.57 6.36 5.22
CA ASN A 33 -11.97 6.55 5.61
C ASN A 33 -12.54 5.32 6.33
N TYR A 34 -12.20 4.13 5.86
CA TYR A 34 -12.62 2.89 6.51
C TYR A 34 -12.06 2.80 7.93
N PHE A 35 -10.76 2.99 8.11
CA PHE A 35 -10.14 2.87 9.43
C PHE A 35 -10.51 4.02 10.37
N ASP A 36 -10.70 5.23 9.87
CA ASP A 36 -11.19 6.36 10.67
C ASP A 36 -12.60 6.12 11.22
N SER A 37 -13.43 5.37 10.48
CA SER A 37 -14.77 5.03 10.91
C SER A 37 -14.85 3.84 11.86
N ASN A 38 -13.80 3.01 11.92
CA ASN A 38 -13.82 1.74 12.65
C ASN A 38 -12.78 1.64 13.78
N LEU A 39 -11.82 2.56 13.86
CA LEU A 39 -10.77 2.57 14.86
C LEU A 39 -10.73 3.91 15.59
N ASP A 40 -10.37 3.86 16.86
CA ASP A 40 -10.13 5.06 17.63
C ASP A 40 -8.72 5.60 17.35
N THR A 41 -8.63 6.84 16.87
CA THR A 41 -7.38 7.57 16.60
C THR A 41 -6.32 6.76 15.82
N PRO A 42 -6.61 6.19 14.64
CA PRO A 42 -5.63 5.45 13.89
C PRO A 42 -4.50 6.35 13.40
N GLN A 43 -3.27 5.82 13.43
CA GLN A 43 -2.10 6.43 12.85
C GLN A 43 -1.66 5.65 11.63
N TYR A 44 -1.31 6.35 10.56
CA TYR A 44 -0.97 5.76 9.27
C TYR A 44 0.51 5.86 8.98
N PHE A 45 1.10 4.75 8.59
CA PHE A 45 2.47 4.67 8.12
C PHE A 45 2.46 4.56 6.59
N LEU A 46 3.15 5.47 5.93
CA LEU A 46 3.27 5.52 4.48
C LEU A 46 4.68 5.14 4.06
N TRP A 47 4.80 4.14 3.21
CA TRP A 47 6.04 3.76 2.55
C TRP A 47 5.98 4.12 1.07
N SER A 48 7.00 4.75 0.56
CA SER A 48 7.14 5.07 -0.86
C SER A 48 8.61 5.30 -1.20
N ASN A 49 9.00 4.99 -2.43
CA ASN A 49 10.31 5.37 -2.96
C ASN A 49 10.42 6.87 -3.24
N ASN A 50 9.28 7.55 -3.31
CA ASN A 50 9.23 8.98 -3.58
C ASN A 50 8.02 9.59 -2.89
N PHE A 51 8.26 10.50 -1.98
CA PHE A 51 7.23 11.22 -1.23
C PHE A 51 6.84 12.57 -1.81
N ASN A 52 7.44 12.98 -2.94
CA ASN A 52 7.13 14.27 -3.58
C ASN A 52 5.64 14.33 -3.95
N GLY A 53 4.96 15.36 -3.47
CA GLY A 53 3.53 15.56 -3.63
C GLY A 53 2.64 14.73 -2.69
N LEU A 54 3.16 13.66 -2.05
CA LEU A 54 2.37 12.90 -1.08
C LEU A 54 2.27 13.62 0.26
N ARG A 55 3.32 14.31 0.69
CA ARG A 55 3.34 15.05 1.95
C ARG A 55 2.33 16.19 1.99
N GLU A 56 2.01 16.77 0.83
CA GLU A 56 1.01 17.83 0.69
C GLU A 56 -0.43 17.28 0.73
N LEU A 57 -0.61 16.03 0.32
CA LEU A 57 -1.92 15.38 0.25
C LEU A 57 -2.32 14.72 1.57
N PHE A 58 -1.34 14.36 2.41
CA PHE A 58 -1.56 13.63 3.65
C PHE A 58 -0.89 14.37 4.82
N PRO A 59 -1.68 14.93 5.74
CA PRO A 59 -1.16 15.74 6.84
C PRO A 59 -0.34 14.93 7.84
N SER A 60 0.73 15.54 8.36
CA SER A 60 1.75 14.89 9.19
C SER A 60 1.26 14.49 10.59
N GLU A 61 0.19 15.09 11.10
CA GLU A 61 -0.34 14.73 12.43
C GLU A 61 -0.89 13.29 12.45
N LYS A 62 -1.35 12.81 11.30
CA LYS A 62 -2.00 11.52 11.15
C LYS A 62 -1.16 10.51 10.36
N PHE A 63 -0.24 11.02 9.55
CA PHE A 63 0.56 10.23 8.63
C PHE A 63 2.05 10.32 8.96
N ILE A 64 2.68 9.16 9.16
CA ILE A 64 4.12 9.03 9.30
C ILE A 64 4.68 8.53 7.96
N PHE A 65 5.53 9.33 7.34
CA PHE A 65 6.23 8.96 6.13
C PHE A 65 7.50 8.20 6.50
N VAL A 66 7.53 6.92 6.19
CA VAL A 66 8.65 6.06 6.55
C VAL A 66 9.73 6.17 5.47
N ASP A 67 10.63 7.13 5.66
CA ASP A 67 11.75 7.41 4.76
C ASP A 67 13.13 7.15 5.40
N ALA A 68 13.13 6.63 6.62
CA ALA A 68 14.32 6.46 7.44
C ALA A 68 15.02 5.09 7.24
N ASN A 69 14.86 4.44 6.10
CA ASN A 69 15.63 3.24 5.80
C ASN A 69 17.09 3.59 5.49
N LEU A 70 17.84 3.90 6.54
CA LEU A 70 19.24 4.30 6.47
C LEU A 70 20.15 3.26 5.81
N ARG A 71 19.70 2.03 5.72
CA ARG A 71 20.46 0.91 5.16
C ARG A 71 20.08 0.59 3.72
N ASN A 72 19.03 1.24 3.20
CA ASN A 72 18.45 0.91 1.90
C ASN A 72 18.19 -0.61 1.74
N ASP A 73 17.75 -1.23 2.83
CA ASP A 73 17.53 -2.67 2.94
C ASP A 73 16.03 -2.97 2.85
N PRO A 74 15.59 -3.61 1.77
CA PRO A 74 14.18 -3.97 1.59
C PRO A 74 13.62 -4.89 2.67
N ALA A 75 14.43 -5.77 3.21
CA ALA A 75 13.99 -6.69 4.25
C ALA A 75 13.63 -5.95 5.53
N TYR A 76 14.30 -4.84 5.81
CA TYR A 76 14.01 -4.00 6.95
C TYR A 76 12.65 -3.29 6.80
N ASP A 77 12.36 -2.75 5.62
CA ASP A 77 11.05 -2.16 5.34
C ASP A 77 9.93 -3.20 5.43
N LEU A 78 10.16 -4.39 4.89
CA LEU A 78 9.21 -5.50 4.98
C LEU A 78 8.93 -5.87 6.44
N TYR A 79 9.97 -5.94 7.26
CA TYR A 79 9.85 -6.19 8.69
C TYR A 79 9.04 -5.09 9.39
N LEU A 80 9.38 -3.82 9.18
CA LEU A 80 8.65 -2.71 9.80
C LEU A 80 7.18 -2.69 9.40
N MET A 81 6.87 -2.93 8.12
CA MET A 81 5.49 -3.05 7.66
C MET A 81 4.75 -4.19 8.38
N SER A 82 5.40 -5.34 8.56
CA SER A 82 4.77 -6.50 9.21
C SER A 82 4.37 -6.25 10.66
N LEU A 83 4.94 -5.24 11.31
CA LEU A 83 4.57 -4.81 12.66
C LEU A 83 3.27 -3.99 12.71
N CYS A 84 2.77 -3.52 11.57
CA CYS A 84 1.51 -2.80 11.51
C CYS A 84 0.34 -3.72 11.87
N LYS A 85 -0.70 -3.11 12.46
CA LYS A 85 -1.89 -3.86 12.91
C LYS A 85 -2.86 -4.12 11.78
N HIS A 86 -2.96 -3.20 10.83
CA HIS A 86 -3.89 -3.24 9.69
C HIS A 86 -3.19 -2.74 8.44
N PHE A 87 -3.76 -3.01 7.27
CA PHE A 87 -3.10 -2.76 5.99
C PHE A 87 -4.07 -2.18 4.96
N VAL A 88 -3.60 -1.19 4.22
CA VAL A 88 -4.17 -0.80 2.94
C VAL A 88 -3.20 -1.26 1.87
N LEU A 89 -3.59 -2.22 1.08
CA LEU A 89 -2.70 -2.90 0.14
C LEU A 89 -2.72 -2.21 -1.22
N SER A 90 -1.58 -2.14 -1.84
CA SER A 90 -1.44 -1.83 -3.26
C SER A 90 -1.13 -3.10 -4.05
N PRO A 91 -1.18 -3.06 -5.38
CA PRO A 91 -0.79 -4.16 -6.24
C PRO A 91 0.71 -4.48 -6.13
N SER A 92 1.16 -5.06 -5.04
CA SER A 92 2.56 -5.36 -4.79
C SER A 92 2.70 -6.65 -3.98
N THR A 93 3.55 -7.56 -4.45
CA THR A 93 3.91 -8.76 -3.68
C THR A 93 4.60 -8.40 -2.37
N PHE A 94 5.26 -7.26 -2.31
CA PHE A 94 5.89 -6.75 -1.10
C PHE A 94 4.85 -6.45 -0.02
N HIS A 95 3.77 -5.76 -0.35
CA HIS A 95 2.64 -5.51 0.55
C HIS A 95 1.93 -6.80 0.95
N TYR A 96 1.74 -7.71 0.01
CA TYR A 96 1.18 -9.02 0.26
C TYR A 96 1.95 -9.73 1.37
N TRP A 97 3.26 -9.81 1.24
CA TRP A 97 4.11 -10.47 2.23
C TRP A 97 4.16 -9.74 3.57
N ALA A 98 4.19 -8.40 3.58
CA ALA A 98 4.12 -7.64 4.83
C ALA A 98 2.86 -7.97 5.63
N ALA A 99 1.71 -8.00 4.95
CA ALA A 99 0.44 -8.36 5.59
C ALA A 99 0.39 -9.81 6.06
N ASN A 100 0.96 -10.76 5.29
CA ASN A 100 1.02 -12.16 5.69
C ASN A 100 1.95 -12.40 6.89
N LEU A 101 3.08 -11.71 6.94
CA LEU A 101 4.05 -11.83 8.04
C LEU A 101 3.58 -11.16 9.33
N SER A 102 2.60 -10.27 9.27
CA SER A 102 2.05 -9.65 10.47
C SER A 102 1.43 -10.69 11.40
N MET A 103 1.84 -10.65 12.66
CA MET A 103 1.37 -11.57 13.71
C MET A 103 0.02 -11.16 14.31
N ASN A 104 -0.56 -10.03 13.93
CA ASN A 104 -1.86 -9.62 14.42
C ASN A 104 -2.97 -10.51 13.84
N SER A 105 -3.55 -11.36 14.67
CA SER A 105 -4.64 -12.27 14.28
C SER A 105 -5.95 -11.54 13.93
N ARG A 106 -6.11 -10.28 14.38
CA ARG A 106 -7.28 -9.43 14.10
C ARG A 106 -7.00 -8.37 13.04
N LYS A 107 -5.97 -8.58 12.23
CA LYS A 107 -5.62 -7.64 11.16
C LYS A 107 -6.74 -7.54 10.14
N VAL A 108 -6.97 -6.34 9.68
CA VAL A 108 -7.82 -6.02 8.54
C VAL A 108 -6.91 -5.61 7.39
N CYS A 109 -7.08 -6.25 6.24
CA CYS A 109 -6.35 -5.92 5.03
C CYS A 109 -7.34 -5.46 3.98
N LEU A 110 -7.26 -4.20 3.63
CA LEU A 110 -8.07 -3.58 2.59
C LEU A 110 -7.32 -3.64 1.28
N ALA A 111 -7.92 -4.23 0.28
CA ALA A 111 -7.34 -4.35 -1.05
C ALA A 111 -8.29 -3.73 -2.09
N PRO A 112 -7.78 -2.97 -3.06
CA PRO A 112 -8.63 -2.41 -4.09
C PRO A 112 -9.20 -3.50 -4.99
N ILE A 113 -10.42 -3.25 -5.47
CA ILE A 113 -11.01 -4.08 -6.53
C ILE A 113 -10.25 -3.80 -7.81
N TYR A 114 -9.36 -4.70 -8.18
CA TYR A 114 -8.67 -4.58 -9.45
C TYR A 114 -9.57 -5.03 -10.59
N LYS A 115 -10.16 -4.07 -11.27
CA LYS A 115 -10.72 -4.32 -12.60
C LYS A 115 -9.54 -4.63 -13.53
N LEU A 116 -9.40 -5.89 -13.84
CA LEU A 116 -8.39 -6.37 -14.76
C LEU A 116 -8.55 -5.75 -16.14
N ASN A 117 -7.57 -5.00 -16.56
CA ASN A 117 -7.29 -4.96 -17.97
C ASN A 117 -6.86 -6.38 -18.42
N LYS A 118 -7.05 -6.71 -19.69
CA LYS A 118 -6.91 -8.05 -20.28
C LYS A 118 -5.59 -8.80 -20.00
N ARG A 119 -4.65 -8.25 -19.23
CA ARG A 119 -3.32 -8.79 -18.98
C ARG A 119 -3.07 -9.29 -17.55
N GLY A 120 -4.07 -9.21 -16.67
CA GLY A 120 -3.87 -9.54 -15.26
C GLY A 120 -2.93 -8.56 -14.55
N TYR A 121 -2.77 -8.77 -13.25
CA TYR A 121 -2.01 -7.90 -12.35
C TYR A 121 -0.52 -7.73 -12.74
N TYR A 122 0.10 -8.78 -13.24
CA TYR A 122 1.50 -8.79 -13.71
C TYR A 122 1.62 -9.21 -15.19
N GLY A 123 0.50 -9.25 -15.93
CA GLY A 123 0.50 -9.69 -17.31
C GLY A 123 0.60 -11.21 -17.50
N PHE A 124 0.84 -11.96 -16.43
CA PHE A 124 1.02 -13.42 -16.46
C PHE A 124 0.39 -14.17 -15.28
N CYS A 125 -0.16 -13.47 -14.30
CA CYS A 125 -0.83 -14.09 -13.15
C CYS A 125 -2.34 -13.92 -13.24
N ASN A 126 -3.07 -14.93 -12.80
CA ASN A 126 -4.51 -14.81 -12.57
C ASN A 126 -4.73 -14.02 -11.27
N ASN A 127 -5.61 -13.04 -11.27
CA ASN A 127 -5.90 -12.25 -10.07
C ASN A 127 -6.49 -13.07 -8.92
N LYS A 128 -7.16 -14.16 -9.22
CA LYS A 128 -7.67 -15.08 -8.20
C LYS A 128 -6.54 -15.67 -7.36
N ASP A 129 -5.35 -15.78 -7.93
CA ASP A 129 -4.19 -16.38 -7.28
C ASP A 129 -3.42 -15.38 -6.41
N ILE A 130 -3.70 -14.08 -6.56
CA ILE A 130 -3.00 -13.02 -5.83
C ILE A 130 -3.82 -12.53 -4.63
N LYS A 131 -5.14 -12.59 -4.72
CA LYS A 131 -6.03 -12.16 -3.65
C LYS A 131 -6.12 -13.24 -2.57
N ALA A 132 -5.80 -12.88 -1.34
CA ALA A 132 -6.09 -13.75 -0.21
C ALA A 132 -7.59 -13.65 0.16
N ASP A 133 -8.20 -14.78 0.50
CA ASP A 133 -9.64 -14.85 0.83
C ASP A 133 -10.04 -13.99 2.04
N TRP A 134 -9.10 -13.69 2.90
CA TRP A 134 -9.29 -12.87 4.10
C TRP A 134 -9.12 -11.36 3.88
N TRP A 135 -8.90 -10.91 2.65
CA TRP A 135 -8.83 -9.48 2.33
C TRP A 135 -10.23 -8.90 2.08
N THR A 136 -10.42 -7.67 2.56
CA THR A 136 -11.62 -6.89 2.27
C THR A 136 -11.40 -6.01 1.05
N GLU A 137 -12.25 -6.12 0.06
CA GLU A 137 -12.20 -5.27 -1.15
C GLU A 137 -12.79 -3.89 -0.86
N ILE A 138 -12.13 -2.83 -1.39
CA ILE A 138 -12.53 -1.44 -1.27
C ILE A 138 -12.52 -0.68 -2.60
#